data_84e2c99b61c9d3ec288fb2c5c04b29a2
#
_entry.id   84e2c99b61c9d3ec288fb2c5c04b29a2
#
_cell.length_a   1.000
_cell.length_b   1.000
_cell.length_c   1.000
_cell.angle_alpha   90.00
_cell.angle_beta   90.00
_cell.angle_gamma   90.00
#
_symmetry.space_group_name_H-M   'P 1'
#
loop_
_entity.id
_entity.type
_entity.pdbx_description
1 polymer ?
#
loop_
_entity_poly.entity_id
_entity_poly.type
_entity_poly.pdbx_seq_one_letter_code
_entity_poly.pdbx_strand_id
1 'polypeptide(L)' 'MPTVEAFDREDALEPLFTGEFEFLPRAGEYLSIDTPPGYFKYYEVVEVWHRRDTEGGVFRACIRIKEND' A
#
# COMPACT_ATOMS: atom_id res chain seq x y z
N MET A 1 -1.61 12.38 -8.57
CA MET A 1 -1.22 11.64 -7.35
C MET A 1 -1.77 10.23 -7.42
N PRO A 2 -0.92 9.22 -7.37
CA PRO A 2 -1.42 7.86 -7.52
C PRO A 2 -2.21 7.39 -6.30
N THR A 3 -3.29 6.66 -6.58
CA THR A 3 -4.02 5.93 -5.56
C THR A 3 -3.41 4.55 -5.45
N VAL A 4 -3.07 4.15 -4.24
CA VAL A 4 -2.35 2.91 -3.99
C VAL A 4 -3.13 2.05 -3.01
N GLU A 5 -3.30 0.77 -3.35
CA GLU A 5 -3.92 -0.21 -2.45
C GLU A 5 -2.80 -0.93 -1.70
N ALA A 6 -2.88 -0.93 -0.39
CA ALA A 6 -1.86 -1.54 0.46
C ALA A 6 -2.39 -2.83 1.05
N PHE A 7 -1.63 -3.90 0.87
CA PHE A 7 -1.99 -5.24 1.36
C PHE A 7 -0.97 -5.66 2.40
N ASP A 8 -1.43 -6.40 3.40
CA ASP A 8 -0.52 -6.90 4.45
C ASP A 8 -0.20 -8.39 4.29
N ARG A 9 -0.80 -9.06 3.30
CA ARG A 9 -0.55 -10.48 3.04
C ARG A 9 -0.60 -10.73 1.54
N GLU A 10 0.14 -11.76 1.12
CA GLU A 10 0.20 -12.11 -0.30
C GLU A 10 -1.13 -12.62 -0.86
N ASP A 11 -1.90 -13.30 -0.02
CA ASP A 11 -3.15 -13.92 -0.44
C ASP A 11 -4.38 -13.10 -0.07
N ALA A 12 -4.18 -11.87 0.38
CA ALA A 12 -5.31 -11.01 0.74
C ALA A 12 -6.11 -10.64 -0.50
N LEU A 13 -7.42 -10.78 -0.40
CA LEU A 13 -8.33 -10.41 -1.49
C LEU A 13 -8.69 -8.93 -1.45
N GLU A 14 -8.57 -8.32 -0.28
CA GLU A 14 -8.90 -6.91 -0.10
C GLU A 14 -7.72 -6.19 0.53
N PRO A 15 -7.53 -4.92 0.17
CA PRO A 15 -6.44 -4.15 0.76
C PRO A 15 -6.71 -3.86 2.23
N LEU A 16 -5.62 -3.73 2.99
CA LEU A 16 -5.71 -3.25 4.35
C LEU A 16 -6.20 -1.80 4.38
N PHE A 17 -5.72 -1.00 3.44
CA PHE A 17 -6.23 0.35 3.23
C PHE A 17 -5.88 0.79 1.81
N THR A 18 -6.54 1.87 1.40
CA THR A 18 -6.26 2.52 0.13
C THR A 18 -5.94 3.98 0.43
N GLY A 19 -4.92 4.50 -0.17
CA GLY A 19 -4.51 5.87 0.07
C GLY A 19 -3.98 6.55 -1.17
N GLU A 20 -3.96 7.87 -1.13
CA GLU A 20 -3.35 8.66 -2.17
C GLU A 20 -1.93 9.00 -1.76
N PHE A 21 -1.00 8.80 -2.68
CA PHE A 21 0.41 9.07 -2.45
C PHE A 21 0.84 10.19 -3.40
N GLU A 22 1.82 10.96 -3.00
CA GLU A 22 2.35 11.98 -3.89
C GLU A 22 3.09 11.34 -5.07
N PHE A 23 3.73 10.22 -4.82
CA PHE A 23 4.37 9.43 -5.86
C PHE A 23 4.31 7.98 -5.45
N LEU A 24 4.51 7.09 -6.42
CA LEU A 24 4.39 5.65 -6.19
C LEU A 24 5.50 5.19 -5.26
N PRO A 25 5.15 4.51 -4.14
CA PRO A 25 6.18 3.97 -3.26
C PRO A 25 6.96 2.84 -3.91
N ARG A 26 8.18 2.65 -3.46
CA ARG A 26 9.06 1.61 -3.99
C ARG A 26 9.40 0.63 -2.88
N ALA A 27 9.76 -0.58 -3.28
CA ALA A 27 10.19 -1.59 -2.33
C ALA A 27 11.40 -1.08 -1.53
N GLY A 28 11.37 -1.27 -0.23
CA GLY A 28 12.40 -0.79 0.67
C GLY A 28 12.08 0.53 1.35
N GLU A 29 11.05 1.23 0.89
CA GLU A 29 10.63 2.46 1.53
C GLU A 29 9.74 2.16 2.72
N TYR A 30 9.58 3.16 3.59
CA TYR A 30 8.76 3.02 4.78
C TYR A 30 7.57 3.95 4.72
N LEU A 31 6.48 3.50 5.34
CA LEU A 31 5.28 4.31 5.52
C LEU A 31 5.10 4.56 7.01
N SER A 32 4.75 5.79 7.35
CA SER A 32 4.40 6.15 8.72
C SER A 32 2.96 6.61 8.73
N ILE A 33 2.14 5.97 9.53
CA ILE A 33 0.72 6.30 9.62
C ILE A 33 0.43 6.79 11.03
N ASP A 34 0.01 8.04 11.14
CA ASP A 34 -0.33 8.63 12.42
C ASP A 34 -1.70 8.13 12.86
N THR A 35 -1.82 7.82 14.13
CA THR A 35 -3.08 7.40 14.71
C THR A 35 -3.61 8.49 15.64
N PRO A 36 -4.95 8.55 15.88
CA PRO A 36 -5.53 9.62 16.68
C PRO A 36 -4.94 9.84 18.06
N PRO A 37 -4.51 8.81 18.82
CA PRO A 37 -3.90 9.05 20.12
C PRO A 37 -2.49 9.62 20.10
N GLY A 38 -1.95 9.93 18.91
CA GLY A 38 -0.61 10.50 18.82
C GLY A 38 0.49 9.48 18.61
N TYR A 39 0.13 8.24 18.42
CA TYR A 39 1.07 7.21 18.03
C TYR A 39 1.17 7.13 16.53
N PHE A 40 2.21 6.51 16.03
CA PHE A 40 2.29 6.21 14.62
C PHE A 40 2.76 4.78 14.45
N LYS A 41 2.35 4.19 13.34
CA LYS A 41 2.78 2.85 12.98
C LYS A 41 3.69 2.95 11.77
N TYR A 42 4.75 2.17 11.80
CA TYR A 42 5.67 2.06 10.68
C TYR A 42 5.41 0.79 9.92
N TYR A 43 5.44 0.91 8.61
CA TYR A 43 5.35 -0.24 7.73
C TYR A 43 6.49 -0.15 6.72
N GLU A 44 6.97 -1.31 6.31
CA GLU A 44 7.95 -1.39 5.25
C GLU A 44 7.26 -1.87 3.99
N VAL A 45 7.52 -1.22 2.86
CA VAL A 45 7.02 -1.65 1.56
C VAL A 45 7.91 -2.78 1.07
N VAL A 46 7.36 -3.98 0.94
CA VAL A 46 8.16 -5.15 0.58
C VAL A 46 8.04 -5.51 -0.89
N GLU A 47 6.95 -5.13 -1.54
CA GLU A 47 6.88 -5.28 -3.00
C GLU A 47 5.84 -4.33 -3.57
N VAL A 48 5.97 -4.07 -4.86
CA VAL A 48 5.09 -3.17 -5.60
C VAL A 48 4.68 -3.90 -6.87
N TRP A 49 3.39 -3.84 -7.19
CA TRP A 49 2.91 -4.40 -8.46
C TRP A 49 1.72 -3.60 -8.94
N HIS A 50 1.29 -3.90 -10.15
CA HIS A 50 0.13 -3.27 -10.74
C HIS A 50 -0.88 -4.34 -11.10
N ARG A 51 -2.15 -4.06 -10.79
CA ARG A 51 -3.23 -5.01 -11.01
C ARG A 51 -4.26 -4.38 -11.92
N ARG A 52 -4.74 -5.17 -12.87
CA ARG A 52 -5.80 -4.72 -13.77
C ARG A 52 -7.03 -5.57 -13.54
N ASP A 53 -8.20 -4.93 -13.45
CA ASP A 53 -9.47 -5.62 -13.36
C ASP A 53 -9.78 -6.31 -14.68
N THR A 54 -10.60 -7.36 -14.62
CA THR A 54 -10.97 -8.12 -15.80
C THR A 54 -11.77 -7.29 -16.79
N GLU A 55 -12.47 -6.26 -16.32
CA GLU A 55 -13.34 -5.45 -17.16
C GLU A 55 -12.73 -4.13 -17.61
N GLY A 56 -11.67 -3.70 -16.95
CA GLY A 56 -11.11 -2.40 -17.23
C GLY A 56 -9.79 -2.47 -17.96
N GLY A 57 -9.39 -1.34 -18.54
CA GLY A 57 -8.08 -1.19 -19.12
C GLY A 57 -7.11 -0.45 -18.20
N VAL A 58 -7.51 -0.16 -16.98
CA VAL A 58 -6.75 0.65 -16.04
C VAL A 58 -6.04 -0.24 -15.04
N PHE A 59 -4.75 -0.01 -14.88
CA PHE A 59 -3.97 -0.70 -13.85
C PHE A 59 -4.04 0.09 -12.55
N ARG A 60 -4.13 -0.62 -11.43
CA ARG A 60 -4.10 -0.03 -10.11
C ARG A 60 -2.78 -0.34 -9.46
N ALA A 61 -2.20 0.66 -8.81
CA ALA A 61 -0.96 0.47 -8.08
C ALA A 61 -1.25 -0.26 -6.77
N CYS A 62 -0.49 -1.29 -6.50
CA CYS A 62 -0.63 -2.09 -5.29
C CYS A 62 0.72 -2.26 -4.63
N ILE A 63 0.72 -2.28 -3.31
CA ILE A 63 1.93 -2.56 -2.54
C ILE A 63 1.61 -3.58 -1.48
N ARG A 64 2.62 -4.36 -1.11
CA ARG A 64 2.53 -5.21 0.07
C ARG A 64 3.42 -4.63 1.14
N ILE A 65 2.85 -4.51 2.34
CA ILE A 65 3.54 -3.89 3.46
C ILE A 65 3.60 -4.87 4.62
N LYS A 66 4.58 -4.68 5.48
CA LYS A 66 4.64 -5.40 6.74
C LYS A 66 4.88 -4.40 7.85
N GLU A 67 4.28 -4.66 9.00
CA GLU A 67 4.46 -3.82 10.15
C GLU A 67 5.91 -3.95 10.64
N ASN A 68 6.51 -2.81 10.89
CA ASN A 68 7.90 -2.73 11.35
C ASN A 68 7.90 -2.07 12.72
N ASP A 69 8.18 -2.83 13.73
CA ASP A 69 8.21 -2.33 15.10
C ASP A 69 9.54 -1.65 15.43
#